data_e851423fd6b00fe0adcd0665e2371048
#
_entry.id   e851423fd6b00fe0adcd0665e2371048
#
_cell.length_a   1.000
_cell.length_b   1.000
_cell.length_c   1.000
_cell.angle_alpha   90.00
_cell.angle_beta   90.00
_cell.angle_gamma   90.00
#
_symmetry.space_group_name_H-M   'P 1'
#
loop_
_entity.id
_entity.type
_entity.pdbx_description
1 polymer ?
#
loop_
_entity_poly.entity_id
_entity_poly.type
_entity_poly.pdbx_seq_one_letter_code
_entity_poly.pdbx_strand_id
1 'polypeptide(L)'
;MAGKQILSEAEIAAYRRDGYLVPRFRLPAADLARLQALMERLAADNPGLVDKPIISPHLPGSGAQGLKAADGWIDIATHPDILDLVAQLDGPDLVLWGSSVFYKRGGGGPHTSWHQDVQAWPMIKPAATTSVWIAATDSTVRNGCLRIIPGSHKARRIAEHGYAHPTASIVSRSIAAHEFDEAAARDVELEAGQMVIFDIFTVHGGGPNPEARPRAGYALRFMPATSHYDHDNADHRDTPGYAHDTRALLLVRGTDRSGKNDFARGHVKRAS
;
A
#
# COMPACT_ATOMS: atom_id res chain seq x y z
N MET A 1 2.03 18.70 18.69
CA MET A 1 3.12 19.48 18.05
C MET A 1 2.86 19.50 16.54
N ALA A 2 3.09 20.65 15.88
CA ALA A 2 3.01 20.70 14.43
C ALA A 2 4.09 19.78 13.84
N GLY A 3 3.73 18.95 12.86
CA GLY A 3 4.69 18.07 12.18
C GLY A 3 5.69 18.84 11.33
N LYS A 4 6.77 18.17 10.95
CA LYS A 4 7.78 18.71 10.05
C LYS A 4 7.19 18.87 8.65
N GLN A 5 7.49 19.98 7.97
CA GLN A 5 7.12 20.16 6.57
C GLN A 5 8.08 19.34 5.70
N ILE A 6 7.60 18.23 5.16
CA ILE A 6 8.35 17.32 4.27
C ILE A 6 8.07 17.66 2.81
N LEU A 7 6.79 17.88 2.47
CA LEU A 7 6.36 18.22 1.12
C LEU A 7 6.35 19.73 0.92
N SER A 8 6.82 20.16 -0.24
CA SER A 8 6.60 21.52 -0.73
C SER A 8 5.15 21.72 -1.20
N GLU A 9 4.69 22.96 -1.26
CA GLU A 9 3.37 23.28 -1.84
C GLU A 9 3.20 22.77 -3.27
N ALA A 10 4.27 22.81 -4.06
CA ALA A 10 4.27 22.30 -5.43
C ALA A 10 4.06 20.77 -5.48
N GLU A 11 4.66 20.03 -4.55
CA GLU A 11 4.44 18.58 -4.44
C GLU A 11 3.01 18.26 -4.00
N ILE A 12 2.46 18.98 -3.04
CA ILE A 12 1.05 18.84 -2.62
C ILE A 12 0.10 19.15 -3.79
N ALA A 13 0.37 20.21 -4.54
CA ALA A 13 -0.41 20.58 -5.72
C ALA A 13 -0.33 19.49 -6.82
N ALA A 14 0.87 18.92 -7.04
CA ALA A 14 1.06 17.80 -7.96
C ALA A 14 0.26 16.57 -7.55
N TYR A 15 0.30 16.17 -6.27
CA TYR A 15 -0.51 15.08 -5.75
C TYR A 15 -2.01 15.29 -5.99
N ARG A 16 -2.52 16.48 -5.68
CA ARG A 16 -3.93 16.82 -5.89
C ARG A 16 -4.34 16.83 -7.37
N ARG A 17 -3.42 17.21 -8.26
CA ARG A 17 -3.65 17.24 -9.71
C ARG A 17 -3.62 15.85 -10.33
N ASP A 18 -2.63 15.04 -9.96
CA ASP A 18 -2.28 13.79 -10.66
C ASP A 18 -2.76 12.54 -9.91
N GLY A 19 -3.09 12.64 -8.60
CA GLY A 19 -3.51 11.51 -7.77
C GLY A 19 -2.34 10.68 -7.26
N TYR A 20 -1.12 11.08 -7.57
CA TYR A 20 0.09 10.45 -7.06
C TYR A 20 1.25 11.46 -6.98
N LEU A 21 2.27 11.07 -6.24
CA LEU A 21 3.50 11.85 -6.07
C LEU A 21 4.68 10.91 -5.78
N VAL A 22 5.82 11.19 -6.39
CA VAL A 22 7.14 10.72 -5.93
C VAL A 22 7.80 11.88 -5.20
N PRO A 23 7.80 11.89 -3.85
CA PRO A 23 8.36 12.99 -3.08
C PRO A 23 9.89 13.01 -3.17
N ARG A 24 10.48 14.17 -2.91
CA ARG A 24 11.95 14.29 -2.78
C ARG A 24 12.49 13.56 -1.55
N PHE A 25 11.64 13.32 -0.56
CA PHE A 25 11.99 12.55 0.63
C PHE A 25 12.37 11.11 0.25
N ARG A 26 13.44 10.63 0.86
CA ARG A 26 13.91 9.24 0.77
C ARG A 26 14.02 8.66 2.17
N LEU A 27 13.76 7.39 2.30
CA LEU A 27 14.02 6.67 3.55
C LEU A 27 15.52 6.76 3.89
N PRO A 28 15.90 7.13 5.12
CA PRO A 28 17.29 7.17 5.54
C PRO A 28 18.02 5.85 5.27
N ALA A 29 19.31 5.90 4.98
CA ALA A 29 20.09 4.71 4.59
C ALA A 29 20.02 3.57 5.62
N ALA A 30 20.03 3.90 6.93
CA ALA A 30 19.91 2.91 7.98
C ALA A 30 18.54 2.20 7.98
N ASP A 31 17.45 2.97 7.77
CA ASP A 31 16.10 2.43 7.71
C ASP A 31 15.86 1.64 6.41
N LEU A 32 16.47 2.08 5.31
CA LEU A 32 16.48 1.31 4.06
C LEU A 32 17.18 -0.04 4.24
N ALA A 33 18.36 -0.07 4.84
CA ALA A 33 19.09 -1.33 5.10
C ALA A 33 18.26 -2.26 6.01
N ARG A 34 17.58 -1.70 7.01
CA ARG A 34 16.66 -2.44 7.87
C ARG A 34 15.47 -3.00 7.09
N LEU A 35 14.84 -2.19 6.23
CA LEU A 35 13.74 -2.63 5.37
C LEU A 35 14.17 -3.76 4.43
N GLN A 36 15.36 -3.66 3.83
CA GLN A 36 15.92 -4.70 2.96
C GLN A 36 16.13 -6.02 3.72
N ALA A 37 16.72 -5.99 4.90
CA ALA A 37 16.91 -7.17 5.74
C ALA A 37 15.56 -7.81 6.15
N LEU A 38 14.54 -6.99 6.47
CA LEU A 38 13.18 -7.47 6.75
C LEU A 38 12.56 -8.15 5.52
N MET A 39 12.75 -7.60 4.31
CA MET A 39 12.26 -8.17 3.06
C MET A 39 12.88 -9.53 2.74
N GLU A 40 14.20 -9.62 2.84
CA GLU A 40 14.93 -10.87 2.59
C GLU A 40 14.48 -11.98 3.54
N ARG A 41 14.42 -11.67 4.84
CA ARG A 41 13.95 -12.60 5.85
C ARG A 41 12.51 -13.03 5.62
N LEU A 42 11.61 -12.06 5.33
CA LEU A 42 10.20 -12.36 5.07
C LEU A 42 10.03 -13.31 3.88
N ALA A 43 10.76 -13.08 2.79
CA ALA A 43 10.71 -13.94 1.60
C ALA A 43 11.28 -15.34 1.89
N ALA A 44 12.37 -15.44 2.66
CA ALA A 44 12.99 -16.70 3.04
C ALA A 44 12.08 -17.54 3.96
N ASP A 45 11.45 -16.90 4.95
CA ASP A 45 10.60 -17.58 5.93
C ASP A 45 9.20 -17.94 5.35
N ASN A 46 8.79 -17.32 4.23
CA ASN A 46 7.47 -17.50 3.61
C ASN A 46 7.55 -17.73 2.08
N PRO A 47 8.28 -18.75 1.59
CA PRO A 47 8.52 -18.92 0.15
C PRO A 47 7.24 -19.16 -0.67
N GLY A 48 6.19 -19.66 -0.06
CA GLY A 48 4.89 -19.88 -0.71
C GLY A 48 4.06 -18.61 -0.91
N LEU A 49 4.47 -17.48 -0.31
CA LEU A 49 3.79 -16.19 -0.41
C LEU A 49 4.51 -15.20 -1.36
N VAL A 50 5.68 -15.57 -1.87
CA VAL A 50 6.39 -14.76 -2.88
C VAL A 50 5.56 -14.73 -4.16
N ASP A 51 5.58 -13.60 -4.87
CA ASP A 51 4.72 -13.30 -6.02
C ASP A 51 3.21 -13.20 -5.71
N LYS A 52 2.89 -12.98 -4.42
CA LYS A 52 1.55 -12.64 -3.92
C LYS A 52 1.65 -11.44 -2.99
N PRO A 53 0.56 -10.70 -2.73
CA PRO A 53 0.58 -9.70 -1.67
C PRO A 53 0.78 -10.37 -0.31
N ILE A 54 1.86 -10.03 0.41
CA ILE A 54 2.09 -10.52 1.77
C ILE A 54 1.47 -9.49 2.72
N ILE A 55 0.39 -9.87 3.38
CA ILE A 55 -0.52 -8.96 4.07
C ILE A 55 -0.10 -8.74 5.53
N SER A 56 -0.09 -7.47 5.95
CA SER A 56 0.05 -7.02 7.35
C SER A 56 1.29 -7.51 8.09
N PRO A 57 2.51 -7.47 7.51
CA PRO A 57 3.71 -7.87 8.22
C PRO A 57 4.02 -6.98 9.45
N HIS A 58 3.41 -5.78 9.54
CA HIS A 58 3.57 -4.85 10.65
C HIS A 58 2.85 -5.29 11.94
N LEU A 59 1.94 -6.26 11.84
CA LEU A 59 1.21 -6.76 13.00
C LEU A 59 1.90 -7.99 13.58
N PRO A 60 2.20 -8.02 14.89
CA PRO A 60 2.73 -9.21 15.54
C PRO A 60 1.78 -10.39 15.39
N GLY A 61 2.32 -11.56 15.02
CA GLY A 61 1.50 -12.76 14.84
C GLY A 61 0.46 -12.62 13.74
N SER A 62 0.73 -11.84 12.70
CA SER A 62 -0.17 -11.44 11.63
C SER A 62 -0.75 -12.61 10.83
N GLY A 63 -1.58 -13.34 11.50
CA GLY A 63 -2.00 -14.66 11.27
C GLY A 63 -2.93 -14.97 10.12
N ALA A 64 -3.51 -14.00 9.40
CA ALA A 64 -4.46 -14.31 8.33
C ALA A 64 -3.88 -15.21 7.22
N GLN A 65 -2.54 -15.20 7.08
CA GLN A 65 -1.81 -16.03 6.10
C GLN A 65 -0.84 -17.02 6.77
N GLY A 66 -0.86 -17.13 8.12
CA GLY A 66 0.18 -17.88 8.84
C GLY A 66 1.57 -17.27 8.68
N LEU A 67 1.64 -15.96 8.54
CA LEU A 67 2.84 -15.21 8.20
C LEU A 67 3.90 -15.29 9.31
N LYS A 68 5.12 -15.67 8.94
CA LYS A 68 6.31 -15.57 9.79
C LYS A 68 6.98 -14.23 9.52
N ALA A 69 6.62 -13.20 10.29
CA ALA A 69 7.22 -11.87 10.17
C ALA A 69 8.13 -11.59 11.37
N ALA A 70 9.30 -11.01 11.10
CA ALA A 70 10.18 -10.47 12.14
C ALA A 70 9.61 -9.17 12.71
N ASP A 71 10.05 -8.80 13.92
CA ASP A 71 9.78 -7.48 14.46
C ASP A 71 10.48 -6.38 13.64
N GLY A 72 9.92 -5.17 13.66
CA GLY A 72 10.52 -4.00 13.02
C GLY A 72 9.79 -3.44 11.81
N TRP A 73 8.82 -4.17 11.24
CA TRP A 73 7.97 -3.66 10.17
C TRP A 73 7.17 -2.44 10.59
N ILE A 74 6.69 -2.44 11.83
CA ILE A 74 5.91 -1.31 12.38
C ILE A 74 6.75 -0.05 12.49
N ASP A 75 8.04 -0.14 12.80
CA ASP A 75 8.91 1.02 12.96
C ASP A 75 9.10 1.75 11.62
N ILE A 76 9.19 1.00 10.50
CA ILE A 76 9.19 1.58 9.16
C ILE A 76 7.83 2.19 8.83
N ALA A 77 6.74 1.50 9.18
CA ALA A 77 5.37 1.96 8.88
C ALA A 77 5.00 3.22 9.68
N THR A 78 5.60 3.44 10.83
CA THR A 78 5.36 4.60 11.70
C THR A 78 6.55 5.58 11.73
N HIS A 79 7.43 5.51 10.71
CA HIS A 79 8.55 6.43 10.62
C HIS A 79 8.04 7.89 10.67
N PRO A 80 8.58 8.76 11.55
CA PRO A 80 8.05 10.10 11.79
C PRO A 80 7.91 10.94 10.51
N ASP A 81 8.93 10.94 9.64
CA ASP A 81 8.90 11.70 8.40
C ASP A 81 7.83 11.16 7.40
N ILE A 82 7.55 9.84 7.41
CA ILE A 82 6.45 9.28 6.59
C ILE A 82 5.10 9.75 7.14
N LEU A 83 4.92 9.73 8.47
CA LEU A 83 3.68 10.23 9.08
C LEU A 83 3.50 11.74 8.85
N ASP A 84 4.57 12.53 8.92
CA ASP A 84 4.53 13.97 8.63
C ASP A 84 4.15 14.23 7.16
N LEU A 85 4.68 13.44 6.23
CA LEU A 85 4.40 13.51 4.81
C LEU A 85 2.93 13.19 4.53
N VAL A 86 2.40 12.08 5.07
CA VAL A 86 0.99 11.71 4.89
C VAL A 86 0.07 12.74 5.55
N ALA A 87 0.44 13.26 6.72
CA ALA A 87 -0.35 14.28 7.41
C ALA A 87 -0.48 15.60 6.62
N GLN A 88 0.47 15.92 5.77
CA GLN A 88 0.37 17.09 4.87
C GLN A 88 -0.66 16.90 3.75
N LEU A 89 -1.02 15.64 3.42
CA LEU A 89 -2.02 15.30 2.41
C LEU A 89 -3.41 15.07 3.01
N ASP A 90 -3.49 14.30 4.09
CA ASP A 90 -4.73 13.77 4.68
C ASP A 90 -5.16 14.46 5.98
N GLY A 91 -4.32 15.37 6.51
CA GLY A 91 -4.55 15.99 7.80
C GLY A 91 -3.84 15.29 8.96
N PRO A 92 -3.89 15.89 10.18
CA PRO A 92 -3.02 15.52 11.29
C PRO A 92 -3.39 14.22 12.01
N ASP A 93 -4.57 13.69 11.77
CA ASP A 93 -5.12 12.54 12.49
C ASP A 93 -5.15 11.33 11.55
N LEU A 94 -4.30 10.32 11.79
CA LEU A 94 -4.03 9.22 10.87
C LEU A 94 -4.22 7.85 11.50
N VAL A 95 -4.88 6.96 10.78
CA VAL A 95 -5.01 5.55 11.10
C VAL A 95 -4.24 4.73 10.06
N LEU A 96 -3.27 3.94 10.49
CA LEU A 96 -2.67 2.87 9.69
C LEU A 96 -3.60 1.65 9.79
N TRP A 97 -4.28 1.31 8.69
CA TRP A 97 -5.24 0.22 8.67
C TRP A 97 -4.73 -1.01 7.93
N GLY A 98 -3.61 -0.89 7.22
CA GLY A 98 -3.04 -2.03 6.51
C GLY A 98 -1.65 -1.78 5.97
N SER A 99 -0.95 -2.85 5.70
CA SER A 99 0.29 -2.85 4.93
C SER A 99 0.40 -4.12 4.11
N SER A 100 1.24 -4.09 3.07
CA SER A 100 1.53 -5.28 2.27
C SER A 100 2.93 -5.22 1.71
N VAL A 101 3.57 -6.37 1.60
CA VAL A 101 4.80 -6.51 0.83
C VAL A 101 4.46 -7.07 -0.55
N PHE A 102 5.03 -6.44 -1.56
CA PHE A 102 4.99 -6.89 -2.94
C PHE A 102 6.41 -7.31 -3.33
N TYR A 103 6.64 -8.62 -3.35
CA TYR A 103 7.93 -9.20 -3.67
C TYR A 103 7.81 -10.01 -4.97
N LYS A 104 8.24 -9.42 -6.09
CA LYS A 104 8.33 -10.09 -7.38
C LYS A 104 9.70 -10.73 -7.50
N ARG A 105 9.74 -12.07 -7.53
CA ARG A 105 10.98 -12.81 -7.81
C ARG A 105 11.46 -12.50 -9.24
N GLY A 106 12.74 -12.63 -9.49
CA GLY A 106 13.27 -12.51 -10.84
C GLY A 106 12.89 -13.70 -11.75
N GLY A 107 13.04 -13.50 -13.05
CA GLY A 107 12.80 -14.54 -14.04
C GLY A 107 11.38 -14.60 -14.60
N GLY A 108 10.60 -13.55 -14.48
CA GLY A 108 9.20 -13.45 -14.94
C GLY A 108 8.21 -13.49 -13.79
N GLY A 109 7.10 -14.20 -13.95
CA GLY A 109 6.04 -14.29 -12.95
C GLY A 109 4.86 -13.35 -13.22
N PRO A 110 3.92 -13.21 -12.25
CA PRO A 110 2.71 -12.47 -12.47
C PRO A 110 2.94 -10.96 -12.53
N HIS A 111 2.16 -10.29 -13.37
CA HIS A 111 2.07 -8.84 -13.38
C HIS A 111 1.14 -8.33 -12.25
N THR A 112 0.97 -7.03 -12.13
CA THR A 112 -0.08 -6.40 -11.36
C THR A 112 -1.09 -5.82 -12.33
N SER A 113 -2.29 -6.42 -12.43
CA SER A 113 -3.34 -5.92 -13.33
C SER A 113 -3.69 -4.47 -13.00
N TRP A 114 -4.14 -3.72 -13.99
CA TRP A 114 -4.71 -2.39 -13.80
C TRP A 114 -5.91 -2.45 -12.88
N HIS A 115 -5.90 -1.67 -11.81
CA HIS A 115 -6.96 -1.66 -10.80
C HIS A 115 -7.01 -0.32 -10.05
N GLN A 116 -8.07 -0.15 -9.27
CA GLN A 116 -8.19 0.87 -8.25
C GLN A 116 -8.26 0.17 -6.89
N ASP A 117 -7.52 0.66 -5.93
CA ASP A 117 -7.52 0.12 -4.56
C ASP A 117 -8.89 0.21 -3.89
N VAL A 118 -9.66 1.28 -4.16
CA VAL A 118 -10.99 1.51 -3.60
C VAL A 118 -11.97 0.36 -3.86
N GLN A 119 -11.82 -0.35 -4.98
CA GLN A 119 -12.67 -1.48 -5.31
C GLN A 119 -12.52 -2.65 -4.32
N ALA A 120 -11.31 -2.80 -3.75
CA ALA A 120 -11.02 -3.88 -2.82
C ALA A 120 -11.36 -3.51 -1.36
N TRP A 121 -11.62 -2.23 -1.05
CA TRP A 121 -11.77 -1.75 0.33
C TRP A 121 -13.07 -0.99 0.59
N PRO A 122 -14.25 -1.62 0.34
CA PRO A 122 -15.57 -1.00 0.55
C PRO A 122 -15.88 -0.73 2.03
N MET A 123 -15.08 -1.27 2.95
CA MET A 123 -15.20 -1.08 4.39
C MET A 123 -14.69 0.30 4.86
N ILE A 124 -13.94 1.05 4.05
CA ILE A 124 -13.45 2.39 4.44
C ILE A 124 -14.48 3.44 4.07
N LYS A 125 -15.02 4.13 5.07
CA LYS A 125 -16.15 5.07 4.92
C LYS A 125 -15.90 6.40 5.64
N PRO A 126 -15.95 7.56 4.93
CA PRO A 126 -15.93 7.68 3.47
C PRO A 126 -14.65 7.08 2.88
N ALA A 127 -14.70 6.68 1.63
CA ALA A 127 -13.55 6.09 0.93
C ALA A 127 -12.42 7.10 0.78
N ALA A 128 -11.45 7.03 1.68
CA ALA A 128 -10.24 7.84 1.69
C ALA A 128 -9.09 6.98 2.21
N THR A 129 -8.09 6.78 1.39
CA THR A 129 -6.83 6.12 1.77
C THR A 129 -5.72 6.70 0.92
N THR A 130 -4.63 7.03 1.57
CA THR A 130 -3.35 7.33 0.95
C THR A 130 -2.45 6.13 1.09
N SER A 131 -2.05 5.57 -0.05
CA SER A 131 -1.08 4.48 -0.12
C SER A 131 0.32 5.06 -0.28
N VAL A 132 1.28 4.59 0.54
CA VAL A 132 2.71 4.89 0.42
C VAL A 132 3.42 3.59 0.06
N TRP A 133 3.94 3.51 -1.16
CA TRP A 133 4.72 2.36 -1.62
C TRP A 133 6.21 2.70 -1.60
N ILE A 134 6.97 2.06 -0.72
CA ILE A 134 8.40 2.29 -0.51
C ILE A 134 9.18 1.23 -1.28
N ALA A 135 10.07 1.64 -2.17
CA ALA A 135 10.96 0.77 -2.91
C ALA A 135 12.09 0.25 -1.99
N ALA A 136 12.08 -1.04 -1.68
CA ALA A 136 13.18 -1.67 -0.94
C ALA A 136 14.36 -2.04 -1.87
N THR A 137 14.07 -2.27 -3.16
CA THR A 137 15.03 -2.42 -4.24
C THR A 137 14.72 -1.41 -5.34
N ASP A 138 15.63 -1.16 -6.25
CA ASP A 138 15.31 -0.37 -7.43
C ASP A 138 14.10 -0.96 -8.16
N SER A 139 13.20 -0.09 -8.57
CA SER A 139 11.96 -0.42 -9.28
C SER A 139 11.95 0.35 -10.59
N THR A 140 12.22 -0.33 -11.70
CA THR A 140 12.41 0.25 -13.03
C THR A 140 11.44 -0.36 -14.04
N VAL A 141 11.34 0.23 -15.22
CA VAL A 141 10.58 -0.34 -16.33
C VAL A 141 11.00 -1.79 -16.61
N ARG A 142 12.31 -2.06 -16.52
CA ARG A 142 12.87 -3.39 -16.81
C ARG A 142 12.46 -4.46 -15.83
N ASN A 143 12.19 -4.12 -14.55
CA ASN A 143 11.78 -5.08 -13.53
C ASN A 143 10.32 -4.92 -13.09
N GLY A 144 9.50 -4.28 -13.92
CA GLY A 144 8.06 -4.17 -13.72
C GLY A 144 7.67 -3.18 -12.64
N CYS A 145 8.16 -1.93 -12.73
CA CYS A 145 7.79 -0.84 -11.85
C CYS A 145 6.27 -0.58 -11.83
N LEU A 146 5.84 0.23 -10.89
CA LEU A 146 4.47 0.72 -10.85
C LEU A 146 4.20 1.61 -12.08
N ARG A 147 3.01 1.45 -12.67
CA ARG A 147 2.47 2.31 -13.74
C ARG A 147 1.19 2.95 -13.23
N ILE A 148 0.99 4.22 -13.49
CA ILE A 148 -0.13 5.01 -12.99
C ILE A 148 -0.77 5.80 -14.13
N ILE A 149 -2.10 5.94 -14.08
CA ILE A 149 -2.84 6.86 -14.95
C ILE A 149 -3.04 8.18 -14.19
N PRO A 150 -2.29 9.25 -14.52
CA PRO A 150 -2.40 10.54 -13.85
C PRO A 150 -3.81 11.13 -13.94
N GLY A 151 -4.30 11.68 -12.83
CA GLY A 151 -5.61 12.33 -12.78
C GLY A 151 -6.82 11.38 -12.72
N SER A 152 -6.63 10.05 -12.82
CA SER A 152 -7.72 9.07 -12.80
C SER A 152 -8.52 9.08 -11.49
N HIS A 153 -7.92 9.48 -10.38
CA HIS A 153 -8.57 9.61 -9.07
C HIS A 153 -9.69 10.67 -9.04
N LYS A 154 -9.66 11.66 -9.94
CA LYS A 154 -10.62 12.78 -9.96
C LYS A 154 -12.06 12.35 -10.22
N ALA A 155 -12.25 11.25 -10.91
CA ALA A 155 -13.57 10.71 -11.17
C ALA A 155 -14.31 10.30 -9.90
N ARG A 156 -13.60 10.01 -8.79
CA ARG A 156 -14.14 9.58 -7.48
C ARG A 156 -15.21 8.49 -7.62
N ARG A 157 -15.11 7.66 -8.63
CA ARG A 157 -15.96 6.51 -8.88
C ARG A 157 -15.14 5.24 -8.98
N ILE A 158 -15.75 4.12 -8.65
CA ILE A 158 -15.17 2.80 -8.89
C ILE A 158 -15.47 2.46 -10.35
N ALA A 159 -14.41 2.22 -11.13
CA ALA A 159 -14.50 1.74 -12.49
C ALA A 159 -15.05 0.30 -12.53
N GLU A 160 -15.50 -0.15 -13.68
CA GLU A 160 -15.89 -1.55 -13.87
C GLU A 160 -14.67 -2.47 -13.72
N HIS A 161 -14.78 -3.47 -12.82
CA HIS A 161 -13.73 -4.45 -12.56
C HIS A 161 -14.24 -5.87 -12.81
N GLY A 162 -13.48 -6.61 -13.61
CA GLY A 162 -13.62 -8.06 -13.73
C GLY A 162 -12.64 -8.80 -12.81
N TYR A 163 -12.68 -10.14 -12.84
CA TYR A 163 -11.67 -10.98 -12.19
C TYR A 163 -10.41 -11.04 -13.06
N ALA A 164 -9.26 -10.83 -12.44
CA ALA A 164 -7.97 -11.08 -13.07
C ALA A 164 -7.67 -12.59 -13.11
N HIS A 165 -6.90 -13.02 -14.10
CA HIS A 165 -6.48 -14.42 -14.16
C HIS A 165 -5.55 -14.75 -12.98
N PRO A 166 -5.86 -15.78 -12.16
CA PRO A 166 -5.22 -16.00 -10.85
C PRO A 166 -3.71 -16.32 -10.92
N THR A 167 -3.23 -16.82 -12.07
CA THR A 167 -1.79 -17.10 -12.26
C THR A 167 -1.07 -16.01 -13.03
N ALA A 168 -1.79 -15.09 -13.67
CA ALA A 168 -1.20 -14.02 -14.47
C ALA A 168 -1.07 -12.70 -13.67
N SER A 169 -1.89 -12.51 -12.64
CA SER A 169 -1.89 -11.29 -11.84
C SER A 169 -1.77 -11.59 -10.35
N ILE A 170 -1.00 -10.72 -9.66
CA ILE A 170 -0.86 -10.76 -8.19
C ILE A 170 -2.08 -10.17 -7.47
N VAL A 171 -2.92 -9.41 -8.16
CA VAL A 171 -4.20 -8.89 -7.64
C VAL A 171 -5.36 -9.62 -8.30
N SER A 172 -6.44 -9.82 -7.54
CA SER A 172 -7.60 -10.62 -7.97
C SER A 172 -8.56 -9.90 -8.92
N ARG A 173 -8.38 -8.60 -9.11
CA ARG A 173 -9.27 -7.75 -9.92
C ARG A 173 -8.51 -7.02 -11.00
N SER A 174 -9.21 -6.72 -12.10
CA SER A 174 -8.70 -5.93 -13.21
C SER A 174 -9.79 -4.98 -13.71
N ILE A 175 -9.43 -3.74 -13.95
CA ILE A 175 -10.31 -2.75 -14.61
C ILE A 175 -10.60 -3.22 -16.04
N ALA A 176 -11.83 -3.03 -16.49
CA ALA A 176 -12.20 -3.24 -17.87
C ALA A 176 -11.44 -2.26 -18.79
N ALA A 177 -10.95 -2.76 -19.93
CA ALA A 177 -10.05 -2.00 -20.82
C ALA A 177 -10.64 -0.68 -21.34
N HIS A 178 -11.96 -0.58 -21.43
CA HIS A 178 -12.65 0.63 -21.90
C HIS A 178 -12.77 1.74 -20.85
N GLU A 179 -12.42 1.46 -19.60
CA GLU A 179 -12.57 2.40 -18.48
C GLU A 179 -11.39 3.37 -18.33
N PHE A 180 -10.28 3.13 -19.01
CA PHE A 180 -9.10 3.98 -18.94
C PHE A 180 -8.28 3.91 -20.24
N ASP A 181 -7.48 4.95 -20.47
CA ASP A 181 -6.53 4.99 -21.59
C ASP A 181 -5.13 4.57 -21.10
N GLU A 182 -4.70 3.37 -21.48
CA GLU A 182 -3.38 2.88 -21.11
C GLU A 182 -2.23 3.70 -21.74
N ALA A 183 -2.46 4.39 -22.86
CA ALA A 183 -1.45 5.25 -23.47
C ALA A 183 -1.13 6.49 -22.60
N ALA A 184 -2.04 6.88 -21.71
CA ALA A 184 -1.82 7.95 -20.75
C ALA A 184 -0.96 7.51 -19.54
N ALA A 185 -0.64 6.24 -19.42
CA ALA A 185 0.12 5.71 -18.29
C ALA A 185 1.51 6.35 -18.17
N ARG A 186 1.96 6.49 -16.93
CA ARG A 186 3.33 6.88 -16.58
C ARG A 186 3.99 5.77 -15.80
N ASP A 187 5.19 5.42 -16.22
CA ASP A 187 6.05 4.51 -15.47
C ASP A 187 6.63 5.28 -14.27
N VAL A 188 6.54 4.66 -13.09
CA VAL A 188 7.04 5.24 -11.84
C VAL A 188 8.31 4.49 -11.46
N GLU A 189 9.43 4.95 -11.99
CA GLU A 189 10.73 4.41 -11.62
C GLU A 189 11.21 5.00 -10.30
N LEU A 190 11.71 4.15 -9.43
CA LEU A 190 12.18 4.49 -8.09
C LEU A 190 13.52 3.80 -7.83
N GLU A 191 14.47 4.54 -7.28
CA GLU A 191 15.64 3.96 -6.65
C GLU A 191 15.26 3.43 -5.25
N ALA A 192 16.02 2.47 -4.74
CA ALA A 192 15.82 1.96 -3.39
C ALA A 192 15.80 3.09 -2.35
N GLY A 193 14.82 3.05 -1.46
CA GLY A 193 14.56 4.09 -0.46
C GLY A 193 13.65 5.22 -0.94
N GLN A 194 13.42 5.39 -2.23
CA GLN A 194 12.36 6.28 -2.72
C GLN A 194 10.99 5.65 -2.51
N MET A 195 9.95 6.46 -2.63
CA MET A 195 8.57 6.03 -2.50
C MET A 195 7.65 6.73 -3.48
N VAL A 196 6.54 6.10 -3.77
CA VAL A 196 5.41 6.73 -4.44
C VAL A 196 4.21 6.74 -3.52
N ILE A 197 3.48 7.85 -3.53
CA ILE A 197 2.27 8.06 -2.75
C ILE A 197 1.13 8.21 -3.73
N PHE A 198 0.00 7.56 -3.48
CA PHE A 198 -1.16 7.67 -4.37
C PHE A 198 -2.50 7.51 -3.64
N ASP A 199 -3.51 8.14 -4.22
CA ASP A 199 -4.90 8.13 -3.74
C ASP A 199 -5.58 6.78 -4.05
N ILE A 200 -6.49 6.35 -3.20
CA ILE A 200 -7.24 5.07 -3.31
C ILE A 200 -7.98 4.89 -4.65
N PHE A 201 -8.37 5.99 -5.33
CA PHE A 201 -9.05 5.97 -6.63
C PHE A 201 -8.09 5.99 -7.83
N THR A 202 -6.80 6.11 -7.59
CA THR A 202 -5.80 6.17 -8.67
C THR A 202 -5.71 4.82 -9.38
N VAL A 203 -5.91 4.83 -10.70
CA VAL A 203 -5.76 3.65 -11.56
C VAL A 203 -4.27 3.34 -11.70
N HIS A 204 -3.88 2.13 -11.32
CA HIS A 204 -2.49 1.71 -11.36
C HIS A 204 -2.32 0.23 -11.63
N GLY A 205 -1.13 -0.15 -12.01
CA GLY A 205 -0.75 -1.53 -12.32
C GLY A 205 0.77 -1.67 -12.38
N GLY A 206 1.27 -2.73 -13.00
CA GLY A 206 2.72 -2.91 -13.21
C GLY A 206 3.07 -4.23 -13.88
N GLY A 207 4.09 -4.22 -14.72
CA GLY A 207 4.55 -5.39 -15.46
C GLY A 207 5.08 -6.53 -14.57
N PRO A 208 5.37 -7.69 -15.16
CA PRO A 208 6.13 -8.76 -14.49
C PRO A 208 7.58 -8.30 -14.25
N ASN A 209 8.34 -9.09 -13.50
CA ASN A 209 9.77 -8.85 -13.31
C ASN A 209 10.58 -9.89 -14.12
N PRO A 210 10.98 -9.61 -15.36
CA PRO A 210 11.78 -10.53 -16.18
C PRO A 210 13.29 -10.54 -15.81
N GLU A 211 13.77 -9.58 -15.02
CA GLU A 211 15.17 -9.54 -14.58
C GLU A 211 15.49 -10.67 -13.60
N ALA A 212 16.76 -11.02 -13.45
CA ALA A 212 17.19 -12.09 -12.55
C ALA A 212 17.07 -11.73 -11.07
N ARG A 213 17.13 -10.43 -10.73
CA ARG A 213 17.05 -9.95 -9.34
C ARG A 213 15.60 -9.68 -8.93
N PRO A 214 15.23 -9.94 -7.68
CA PRO A 214 13.90 -9.62 -7.20
C PRO A 214 13.65 -8.10 -7.14
N ARG A 215 12.38 -7.71 -7.28
CA ARG A 215 11.90 -6.36 -7.04
C ARG A 215 10.92 -6.38 -5.86
N ALA A 216 11.25 -5.65 -4.81
CA ALA A 216 10.51 -5.65 -3.55
C ALA A 216 10.10 -4.24 -3.13
N GLY A 217 8.89 -4.13 -2.60
CA GLY A 217 8.38 -2.89 -2.03
C GLY A 217 7.41 -3.11 -0.89
N TYR A 218 7.36 -2.14 0.01
CA TYR A 218 6.49 -2.11 1.17
C TYR A 218 5.40 -1.05 1.00
N ALA A 219 4.18 -1.49 0.93
CA ALA A 219 3.01 -0.62 0.80
C ALA A 219 2.36 -0.41 2.16
N LEU A 220 2.21 0.85 2.56
CA LEU A 220 1.52 1.30 3.75
C LEU A 220 0.19 1.93 3.35
N ARG A 221 -0.85 1.76 4.16
CA ARG A 221 -2.18 2.28 3.88
C ARG A 221 -2.70 3.06 5.05
N PHE A 222 -2.75 4.37 4.85
CA PHE A 222 -3.25 5.30 5.84
C PHE A 222 -4.64 5.79 5.42
N MET A 223 -5.52 5.97 6.38
CA MET A 223 -6.75 6.74 6.20
C MET A 223 -6.77 7.93 7.15
N PRO A 224 -7.36 9.08 6.76
CA PRO A 224 -7.61 10.14 7.71
C PRO A 224 -8.57 9.63 8.79
N ALA A 225 -8.34 10.01 10.04
CA ALA A 225 -9.17 9.54 11.15
C ALA A 225 -10.62 10.11 11.15
N THR A 226 -10.97 10.91 10.15
CA THR A 226 -12.36 11.28 9.80
C THR A 226 -13.08 10.14 9.06
N SER A 227 -12.35 9.22 8.48
CA SER A 227 -12.88 7.95 7.96
C SER A 227 -12.89 6.89 9.05
N HIS A 228 -13.70 5.85 8.85
CA HIS A 228 -13.70 4.67 9.72
C HIS A 228 -13.62 3.40 8.90
N TYR A 229 -13.11 2.36 9.53
CA TYR A 229 -13.07 1.01 9.01
C TYR A 229 -14.29 0.23 9.54
N ASP A 230 -15.22 -0.09 8.65
CA ASP A 230 -16.43 -0.85 8.96
C ASP A 230 -16.11 -2.36 8.93
N HIS A 231 -15.77 -2.92 10.09
CA HIS A 231 -15.44 -4.33 10.24
C HIS A 231 -16.62 -5.28 9.98
N ASP A 232 -17.84 -4.77 10.08
CA ASP A 232 -19.06 -5.55 9.90
C ASP A 232 -19.63 -5.42 8.48
N ASN A 233 -18.89 -4.76 7.58
CA ASN A 233 -19.26 -4.64 6.18
C ASN A 233 -19.31 -6.02 5.51
N ALA A 234 -20.50 -6.40 5.02
CA ALA A 234 -20.74 -7.68 4.36
C ALA A 234 -20.19 -7.74 2.92
N ASP A 235 -19.84 -6.60 2.32
CA ASP A 235 -19.26 -6.55 0.98
C ASP A 235 -17.77 -6.94 0.99
N HIS A 236 -17.41 -7.93 1.80
CA HIS A 236 -16.09 -8.54 1.77
C HIS A 236 -15.84 -9.13 0.40
N ARG A 237 -15.09 -8.43 -0.42
CA ARG A 237 -14.58 -9.00 -1.64
C ARG A 237 -13.48 -9.98 -1.24
N ASP A 238 -13.76 -11.26 -1.49
CA ASP A 238 -12.89 -12.39 -1.12
C ASP A 238 -11.49 -12.22 -1.71
N THR A 239 -10.62 -11.54 -0.96
CA THR A 239 -9.19 -11.67 -1.16
C THR A 239 -8.73 -12.77 -0.21
N PRO A 240 -8.36 -13.95 -0.72
CA PRO A 240 -7.90 -15.05 0.12
C PRO A 240 -6.79 -14.58 1.09
N GLY A 241 -6.94 -14.88 2.38
CA GLY A 241 -5.99 -14.46 3.40
C GLY A 241 -6.21 -13.05 3.96
N TYR A 242 -7.27 -12.36 3.54
CA TYR A 242 -7.64 -11.03 4.03
C TYR A 242 -8.79 -11.15 5.04
N ALA A 243 -8.48 -11.23 6.32
CA ALA A 243 -9.50 -11.18 7.37
C ALA A 243 -9.91 -9.71 7.60
N HIS A 244 -10.97 -9.27 6.94
CA HIS A 244 -11.46 -7.89 7.04
C HIS A 244 -12.15 -7.63 8.38
N ASP A 245 -12.90 -8.61 8.87
CA ASP A 245 -13.65 -8.56 10.12
C ASP A 245 -12.77 -8.50 11.38
N THR A 246 -11.54 -8.97 11.27
CA THR A 246 -10.54 -8.96 12.35
C THR A 246 -9.34 -8.07 12.04
N ARG A 247 -9.48 -7.08 11.16
CA ARG A 247 -8.41 -6.14 10.80
C ARG A 247 -8.03 -5.28 11.99
N ALA A 248 -6.79 -5.41 12.48
CA ALA A 248 -6.26 -4.52 13.50
C ALA A 248 -5.98 -3.13 12.92
N LEU A 249 -6.43 -2.11 13.60
CA LEU A 249 -6.21 -0.70 13.27
C LEU A 249 -5.21 -0.09 14.25
N LEU A 250 -4.38 0.82 13.76
CA LEU A 250 -3.43 1.55 14.58
C LEU A 250 -3.66 3.06 14.41
N LEU A 251 -4.09 3.74 15.47
CA LEU A 251 -4.08 5.20 15.50
C LEU A 251 -2.61 5.63 15.65
N VAL A 252 -1.98 5.97 14.54
CA VAL A 252 -0.54 6.26 14.49
C VAL A 252 -0.24 7.75 14.71
N ARG A 253 -1.25 8.61 14.60
CA ARG A 253 -1.12 10.05 14.84
C ARG A 253 -2.47 10.65 15.19
N GLY A 254 -2.49 11.61 16.14
CA GLY A 254 -3.66 12.43 16.47
C GLY A 254 -4.75 11.67 17.22
N THR A 255 -6.00 11.91 16.84
CA THR A 255 -7.20 11.36 17.51
C THR A 255 -8.19 10.81 16.48
N ASP A 256 -8.97 9.78 16.86
CA ASP A 256 -10.05 9.29 16.02
C ASP A 256 -11.19 10.33 15.94
N ARG A 257 -11.30 10.99 14.80
CA ARG A 257 -12.31 12.02 14.54
C ARG A 257 -13.67 11.44 14.19
N SER A 258 -13.68 10.21 13.67
CA SER A 258 -14.92 9.52 13.32
C SER A 258 -15.67 9.02 14.57
N GLY A 259 -14.93 8.68 15.61
CA GLY A 259 -15.44 8.01 16.81
C GLY A 259 -16.05 6.62 16.55
N LYS A 260 -15.74 6.03 15.38
CA LYS A 260 -16.32 4.76 14.91
C LYS A 260 -15.29 3.66 14.68
N ASN A 261 -13.99 3.96 14.82
CA ASN A 261 -12.95 2.95 14.64
C ASN A 261 -12.81 2.07 15.90
N ASP A 262 -12.81 0.77 15.71
CA ASP A 262 -12.56 -0.21 16.77
C ASP A 262 -11.07 -0.56 16.81
N PHE A 263 -10.31 0.09 17.68
CA PHE A 263 -8.88 -0.14 17.87
C PHE A 263 -8.56 -1.35 18.79
N ALA A 264 -9.55 -2.01 19.34
CA ALA A 264 -9.36 -3.22 20.13
C ALA A 264 -9.45 -4.49 19.28
N ARG A 265 -10.18 -4.42 18.18
CA ARG A 265 -10.47 -5.56 17.31
C ARG A 265 -9.22 -6.02 16.54
N GLY A 266 -9.01 -7.31 16.47
CA GLY A 266 -7.94 -7.93 15.68
C GLY A 266 -6.53 -7.86 16.29
N HIS A 267 -6.35 -7.16 17.39
CA HIS A 267 -5.08 -7.17 18.11
C HIS A 267 -4.93 -8.46 18.92
N VAL A 268 -3.83 -9.18 18.70
CA VAL A 268 -3.47 -10.31 19.55
C VAL A 268 -3.10 -9.77 20.94
N LYS A 269 -3.86 -10.15 21.96
CA LYS A 269 -3.47 -9.84 23.35
C LYS A 269 -2.11 -10.50 23.60
N ARG A 270 -1.08 -9.71 23.87
CA ARG A 270 0.18 -10.27 24.39
C ARG A 270 -0.17 -11.01 25.67
N ALA A 271 0.19 -12.30 25.73
CA ALA A 271 0.17 -13.01 26.99
C ALA A 271 1.06 -12.22 27.98
N SER A 272 0.46 -11.76 29.07
CA SER A 272 1.12 -11.03 30.15
C SER A 272 2.13 -11.93 30.87
#